data_3a394d4f69a77cfa11025cbcc1dfdaa8
#
_entry.id   3a394d4f69a77cfa11025cbcc1dfdaa8
#
_cell.length_a   1.000
_cell.length_b   1.000
_cell.length_c   1.000
_cell.angle_alpha   90.00
_cell.angle_beta   90.00
_cell.angle_gamma   90.00
#
_symmetry.space_group_name_H-M   'P 1'
#
loop_
_entity.id
_entity.type
_entity.pdbx_description
1 polymer ?
#
loop_
_entity_poly.entity_id
_entity_poly.type
_entity_poly.pdbx_seq_one_letter_code
_entity_poly.pdbx_strand_id
1 'polypeptide(L)'
;MIGFRVHSIGIKNVKTEQRTTKPAGEKQGSREKILDVATDLFVEHGYAGTPLSAIAAQLDFTKAALYYHFKSKVDILSGILSPLLDTIDELLEQAPERFPDAQQRWEFLYTYSQVLLSHSRAVTVLAINSSNTWLPDEIKERIEYHRRRTMELAMLPDMSDEDQVKAILIMDMLHREIVFTDDRMVVPGMTPERRREIVYEFIHESLDGTITAH
;
A
#
# COMPACT_ATOMS: atom_id res chain seq x y z
N MET A 1 -17.24 -22.05 -3.26
CA MET A 1 -16.54 -21.78 -1.98
C MET A 1 -15.23 -22.54 -2.02
N ILE A 2 -14.22 -21.98 -2.71
CA ILE A 2 -12.88 -22.57 -2.81
C ILE A 2 -12.10 -22.00 -1.64
N GLY A 3 -11.95 -22.82 -0.60
CA GLY A 3 -11.15 -22.46 0.57
C GLY A 3 -9.68 -22.52 0.21
N PHE A 4 -9.07 -21.39 -0.08
CA PHE A 4 -7.63 -21.29 -0.25
C PHE A 4 -6.95 -21.57 1.09
N ARG A 5 -6.36 -22.75 1.17
CA ARG A 5 -5.47 -23.12 2.27
C ARG A 5 -4.11 -22.51 1.95
N VAL A 6 -3.83 -21.32 2.49
CA VAL A 6 -2.50 -20.72 2.44
C VAL A 6 -1.53 -21.67 3.12
N HIS A 7 -0.78 -22.44 2.33
CA HIS A 7 0.33 -23.24 2.85
C HIS A 7 1.48 -22.24 3.09
N SER A 8 1.87 -22.20 4.34
CA SER A 8 2.92 -21.37 4.90
C SER A 8 4.22 -21.55 4.09
N ILE A 9 4.51 -20.63 3.19
CA ILE A 9 5.91 -20.30 2.90
C ILE A 9 6.44 -19.75 4.22
N GLY A 10 7.68 -20.09 4.63
CA GLY A 10 8.31 -19.65 5.86
C GLY A 10 8.47 -18.13 6.03
N ILE A 11 7.66 -17.34 5.37
CA ILE A 11 7.40 -15.94 5.65
C ILE A 11 6.61 -15.95 6.94
N LYS A 12 7.28 -15.68 8.05
CA LYS A 12 6.64 -15.48 9.35
C LYS A 12 5.52 -14.48 9.12
N ASN A 13 4.28 -14.87 9.43
CA ASN A 13 3.09 -14.02 9.35
C ASN A 13 3.50 -12.58 9.63
N VAL A 14 3.40 -11.71 8.62
CA VAL A 14 3.40 -10.27 8.86
C VAL A 14 2.16 -10.05 9.72
N LYS A 15 2.39 -9.96 11.02
CA LYS A 15 1.32 -9.77 11.98
C LYS A 15 0.70 -8.43 11.67
N THR A 16 -0.49 -8.46 11.09
CA THR A 16 -1.43 -7.36 11.15
C THR A 16 -1.88 -7.26 12.61
N GLU A 17 -0.96 -6.83 13.47
CA GLU A 17 -1.31 -6.47 14.84
C GLU A 17 -2.12 -5.18 14.75
N GLN A 18 -3.45 -5.31 14.79
CA GLN A 18 -4.23 -4.28 15.46
C GLN A 18 -3.65 -4.16 16.86
N ARG A 19 -2.71 -3.25 17.03
CA ARG A 19 -2.16 -2.87 18.33
C ARG A 19 -3.32 -2.29 19.15
N THR A 20 -3.98 -3.13 19.90
CA THR A 20 -4.71 -2.70 21.09
C THR A 20 -3.65 -2.26 22.10
N THR A 21 -3.30 -0.98 22.03
CA THR A 21 -2.33 -0.38 22.93
C THR A 21 -2.98 -0.09 24.28
N LYS A 22 -2.35 -0.61 25.31
CA LYS A 22 -2.39 -0.15 26.69
C LYS A 22 -2.03 1.35 26.73
N PRO A 23 -2.59 2.18 27.63
CA PRO A 23 -2.49 3.62 27.57
C PRO A 23 -1.07 4.14 27.87
N ALA A 24 -0.33 4.44 26.85
CA ALA A 24 0.81 5.32 26.93
C ALA A 24 0.33 6.72 26.51
N GLY A 25 -0.01 7.52 27.50
CA GLY A 25 -0.22 8.95 27.53
C GLY A 25 -0.97 9.65 26.39
N GLU A 26 -1.72 10.68 26.76
CA GLU A 26 -2.45 11.65 25.91
C GLU A 26 -1.66 12.15 24.67
N LYS A 27 -0.32 12.10 24.71
CA LYS A 27 0.58 12.50 23.62
C LYS A 27 0.50 11.58 22.40
N GLN A 28 0.44 10.26 22.59
CA GLN A 28 0.38 9.30 21.48
C GLN A 28 -1.00 9.34 20.81
N GLY A 29 -2.07 9.42 21.60
CA GLY A 29 -3.42 9.57 21.06
C GLY A 29 -3.63 10.87 20.28
N SER A 30 -2.97 11.96 20.68
CA SER A 30 -3.03 13.24 19.94
C SER A 30 -2.23 13.16 18.61
N ARG A 31 -1.09 12.49 18.62
CA ARG A 31 -0.28 12.29 17.40
C ARG A 31 -1.03 11.46 16.36
N GLU A 32 -1.66 10.37 16.78
CA GLU A 32 -2.48 9.50 15.91
C GLU A 32 -3.67 10.28 15.33
N LYS A 33 -4.39 11.06 16.13
CA LYS A 33 -5.49 11.91 15.65
C LYS A 33 -5.04 12.93 14.60
N ILE A 34 -3.85 13.51 14.76
CA ILE A 34 -3.28 14.44 13.78
C ILE A 34 -3.02 13.70 12.46
N LEU A 35 -2.44 12.50 12.50
CA LEU A 35 -2.18 11.71 11.30
C LEU A 35 -3.48 11.30 10.60
N ASP A 36 -4.51 10.90 11.35
CA ASP A 36 -5.81 10.52 10.79
C ASP A 36 -6.48 11.69 10.06
N VAL A 37 -6.61 12.84 10.73
CA VAL A 37 -7.21 14.03 10.12
C VAL A 37 -6.38 14.56 8.95
N ALA A 38 -5.06 14.53 9.06
CA ALA A 38 -4.19 14.94 7.96
C ALA A 38 -4.33 14.01 6.76
N THR A 39 -4.48 12.70 6.98
CA THR A 39 -4.69 11.72 5.91
C THR A 39 -5.99 12.02 5.17
N ASP A 40 -7.10 12.26 5.88
CA ASP A 40 -8.39 12.60 5.25
C ASP A 40 -8.28 13.87 4.41
N LEU A 41 -7.68 14.93 4.97
CA LEU A 41 -7.50 16.18 4.24
C LEU A 41 -6.55 16.04 3.04
N PHE A 42 -5.51 15.22 3.13
CA PHE A 42 -4.59 14.96 2.02
C PHE A 42 -5.28 14.16 0.91
N VAL A 43 -6.16 13.24 1.25
CA VAL A 43 -6.98 12.50 0.28
C VAL A 43 -7.99 13.42 -0.39
N GLU A 44 -8.66 14.29 0.36
CA GLU A 44 -9.73 15.15 -0.17
C GLU A 44 -9.19 16.34 -0.98
N HIS A 45 -8.13 17.01 -0.49
CA HIS A 45 -7.65 18.29 -1.03
C HIS A 45 -6.25 18.21 -1.64
N GLY A 46 -5.60 17.05 -1.57
CA GLY A 46 -4.21 16.86 -1.93
C GLY A 46 -3.24 17.43 -0.87
N TYR A 47 -2.00 16.93 -0.91
CA TYR A 47 -0.96 17.42 0.02
C TYR A 47 -0.73 18.93 -0.15
N ALA A 48 -0.56 19.42 -1.37
CA ALA A 48 -0.31 20.84 -1.62
C ALA A 48 -1.46 21.73 -1.14
N GLY A 49 -2.70 21.30 -1.38
CA GLY A 49 -3.93 22.03 -1.04
C GLY A 49 -4.28 22.06 0.45
N THR A 50 -3.59 21.28 1.30
CA THR A 50 -3.88 21.18 2.74
C THR A 50 -2.86 21.98 3.56
N PRO A 51 -3.18 23.18 4.08
CA PRO A 51 -2.32 23.92 4.98
C PRO A 51 -2.37 23.31 6.40
N LEU A 52 -1.29 23.46 7.18
CA LEU A 52 -1.26 23.02 8.59
C LEU A 52 -2.36 23.63 9.45
N SER A 53 -2.82 24.84 9.10
CA SER A 53 -3.93 25.50 9.79
C SER A 53 -5.27 24.77 9.61
N ALA A 54 -5.49 24.12 8.47
CA ALA A 54 -6.71 23.31 8.24
C ALA A 54 -6.70 22.08 9.15
N ILE A 55 -5.56 21.38 9.25
CA ILE A 55 -5.40 20.23 10.14
C ILE A 55 -5.63 20.63 11.60
N ALA A 56 -5.03 21.75 12.04
CA ALA A 56 -5.21 22.26 13.40
C ALA A 56 -6.68 22.64 13.69
N ALA A 57 -7.34 23.31 12.73
CA ALA A 57 -8.75 23.72 12.88
C ALA A 57 -9.70 22.51 13.00
N GLN A 58 -9.46 21.45 12.21
CA GLN A 58 -10.28 20.23 12.26
C GLN A 58 -10.19 19.50 13.62
N LEU A 59 -9.10 19.72 14.35
CA LEU A 59 -8.85 19.10 15.66
C LEU A 59 -9.13 20.03 16.85
N ASP A 60 -9.58 21.26 16.62
CA ASP A 60 -9.64 22.31 17.62
C ASP A 60 -8.29 22.56 18.33
N PHE A 61 -7.20 22.35 17.60
CA PHE A 61 -5.85 22.56 18.09
C PHE A 61 -5.32 23.95 17.71
N THR A 62 -4.50 24.53 18.58
CA THR A 62 -3.69 25.68 18.18
C THR A 62 -2.56 25.23 17.25
N LYS A 63 -2.05 26.15 16.41
CA LYS A 63 -0.84 25.87 15.62
C LYS A 63 0.33 25.43 16.50
N ALA A 64 0.49 26.01 17.70
CA ALA A 64 1.54 25.64 18.63
C ALA A 64 1.39 24.18 19.11
N ALA A 65 0.17 23.73 19.38
CA ALA A 65 -0.11 22.34 19.73
C ALA A 65 0.25 21.37 18.59
N LEU A 66 -0.06 21.73 17.34
CA LEU A 66 0.32 20.92 16.19
C LEU A 66 1.86 20.83 16.04
N TYR A 67 2.57 21.98 16.12
CA TYR A 67 4.03 22.03 16.05
C TYR A 67 4.74 21.31 17.20
N TYR A 68 4.07 21.11 18.32
CA TYR A 68 4.59 20.28 19.40
C TYR A 68 4.72 18.80 19.01
N HIS A 69 3.81 18.30 18.15
CA HIS A 69 3.81 16.91 17.68
C HIS A 69 4.58 16.71 16.38
N PHE A 70 4.53 17.68 15.47
CA PHE A 70 5.15 17.60 14.13
C PHE A 70 5.78 18.95 13.78
N LYS A 71 7.06 18.94 13.45
CA LYS A 71 7.82 20.16 13.13
C LYS A 71 7.42 20.77 11.78
N SER A 72 6.88 19.96 10.87
CA SER A 72 6.52 20.37 9.52
C SER A 72 5.37 19.52 8.97
N LYS A 73 4.79 19.99 7.85
CA LYS A 73 3.80 19.19 7.09
C LYS A 73 4.42 17.92 6.50
N VAL A 74 5.71 17.96 6.17
CA VAL A 74 6.48 16.81 5.71
C VAL A 74 6.60 15.74 6.81
N ASP A 75 6.80 16.13 8.07
CA ASP A 75 6.87 15.16 9.17
C ASP A 75 5.53 14.45 9.40
N ILE A 76 4.42 15.14 9.18
CA ILE A 76 3.08 14.52 9.21
C ILE A 76 2.97 13.50 8.09
N LEU A 77 3.33 13.88 6.88
CA LEU A 77 3.31 12.99 5.72
C LEU A 77 4.19 11.76 5.93
N SER A 78 5.43 11.95 6.40
CA SER A 78 6.32 10.84 6.75
C SER A 78 5.68 9.92 7.79
N GLY A 79 5.01 10.49 8.79
CA GLY A 79 4.27 9.71 9.78
C GLY A 79 3.11 8.90 9.21
N ILE A 80 2.45 9.39 8.15
CA ILE A 80 1.37 8.68 7.44
C ILE A 80 1.95 7.53 6.59
N LEU A 81 3.08 7.76 5.92
CA LEU A 81 3.65 6.82 4.97
C LEU A 81 4.53 5.74 5.62
N SER A 82 5.21 6.07 6.73
CA SER A 82 6.16 5.14 7.37
C SER A 82 5.58 3.77 7.67
N PRO A 83 4.37 3.60 8.24
CA PRO A 83 3.85 2.26 8.53
C PRO A 83 3.70 1.39 7.27
N LEU A 84 3.28 1.97 6.14
CA LEU A 84 3.21 1.27 4.85
C LEU A 84 4.61 0.87 4.38
N LEU A 85 5.53 1.83 4.36
CA LEU A 85 6.88 1.62 3.86
C LEU A 85 7.64 0.60 4.73
N ASP A 86 7.51 0.67 6.06
CA ASP A 86 8.13 -0.27 6.99
C ASP A 86 7.62 -1.70 6.77
N THR A 87 6.30 -1.86 6.55
CA THR A 87 5.73 -3.18 6.26
C THR A 87 6.18 -3.74 4.91
N ILE A 88 6.36 -2.87 3.90
CA ILE A 88 6.91 -3.31 2.60
C ILE A 88 8.39 -3.69 2.74
N ASP A 89 9.20 -2.93 3.50
CA ASP A 89 10.59 -3.30 3.77
C ASP A 89 10.67 -4.69 4.40
N GLU A 90 9.90 -4.94 5.47
CA GLU A 90 9.86 -6.24 6.13
C GLU A 90 9.47 -7.38 5.17
N LEU A 91 8.54 -7.14 4.25
CA LEU A 91 8.12 -8.11 3.24
C LEU A 91 9.25 -8.37 2.22
N LEU A 92 9.91 -7.31 1.75
CA LEU A 92 11.00 -7.42 0.76
C LEU A 92 12.28 -8.04 1.37
N GLU A 93 12.57 -7.77 2.64
CA GLU A 93 13.70 -8.39 3.36
C GLU A 93 13.53 -9.91 3.52
N GLN A 94 12.29 -10.38 3.63
CA GLN A 94 11.96 -11.80 3.75
C GLN A 94 11.85 -12.50 2.38
N ALA A 95 11.76 -11.74 1.30
CA ALA A 95 11.65 -12.30 -0.04
C ALA A 95 12.99 -12.90 -0.50
N PRO A 96 12.98 -14.04 -1.20
CA PRO A 96 14.19 -14.60 -1.80
C PRO A 96 14.75 -13.67 -2.88
N GLU A 97 15.97 -13.93 -3.33
CA GLU A 97 16.52 -13.21 -4.48
C GLU A 97 15.63 -13.39 -5.73
N ARG A 98 15.12 -14.62 -5.92
CA ARG A 98 14.15 -15.01 -6.95
C ARG A 98 13.21 -16.06 -6.42
N PHE A 99 11.99 -16.09 -6.94
CA PHE A 99 11.05 -17.18 -6.67
C PHE A 99 11.36 -18.37 -7.57
N PRO A 100 11.39 -19.61 -7.02
CA PRO A 100 11.70 -20.80 -7.78
C PRO A 100 10.55 -21.23 -8.72
N ASP A 101 9.33 -20.82 -8.42
CA ASP A 101 8.12 -21.18 -9.15
C ASP A 101 7.06 -20.08 -9.12
N ALA A 102 6.07 -20.20 -9.96
CA ALA A 102 5.00 -19.24 -10.08
C ALA A 102 4.05 -19.24 -8.86
N GLN A 103 3.89 -20.36 -8.16
CA GLN A 103 3.04 -20.44 -6.99
C GLN A 103 3.60 -19.55 -5.86
N GLN A 104 4.89 -19.65 -5.56
CA GLN A 104 5.52 -18.82 -4.54
C GLN A 104 5.55 -17.35 -4.94
N ARG A 105 5.77 -17.06 -6.21
CA ARG A 105 5.65 -15.70 -6.76
C ARG A 105 4.24 -15.14 -6.56
N TRP A 106 3.20 -15.92 -6.87
CA TRP A 106 1.82 -15.53 -6.65
C TRP A 106 1.54 -15.22 -5.17
N GLU A 107 1.96 -16.11 -4.27
CA GLU A 107 1.78 -15.92 -2.82
C GLU A 107 2.44 -14.63 -2.31
N PHE A 108 3.62 -14.29 -2.86
CA PHE A 108 4.27 -13.01 -2.57
C PHE A 108 3.44 -11.83 -3.09
N LEU A 109 3.02 -11.85 -4.36
CA LEU A 109 2.23 -10.76 -4.96
C LEU A 109 0.89 -10.59 -4.25
N TYR A 110 0.26 -11.69 -3.87
CA TYR A 110 -0.94 -11.66 -3.06
C TYR A 110 -0.69 -11.02 -1.69
N THR A 111 0.37 -11.43 -0.98
CA THR A 111 0.75 -10.83 0.31
C THR A 111 1.07 -9.34 0.17
N TYR A 112 1.82 -8.96 -0.86
CA TYR A 112 2.09 -7.56 -1.17
C TYR A 112 0.80 -6.76 -1.37
N SER A 113 -0.17 -7.30 -2.11
CA SER A 113 -1.45 -6.64 -2.31
C SER A 113 -2.25 -6.46 -1.01
N GLN A 114 -2.19 -7.44 -0.10
CA GLN A 114 -2.82 -7.33 1.23
C GLN A 114 -2.15 -6.25 2.09
N VAL A 115 -0.82 -6.09 2.00
CA VAL A 115 -0.10 -4.99 2.66
C VAL A 115 -0.58 -3.65 2.14
N LEU A 116 -0.65 -3.47 0.81
CA LEU A 116 -1.16 -2.24 0.21
C LEU A 116 -2.61 -1.96 0.63
N LEU A 117 -3.46 -2.99 0.65
CA LEU A 117 -4.87 -2.86 1.03
C LEU A 117 -5.03 -2.47 2.51
N SER A 118 -4.24 -3.06 3.40
CA SER A 118 -4.27 -2.72 4.84
C SER A 118 -3.82 -1.28 5.12
N HIS A 119 -3.08 -0.67 4.20
CA HIS A 119 -2.61 0.71 4.26
C HIS A 119 -3.22 1.59 3.14
N SER A 120 -4.42 1.24 2.68
CA SER A 120 -5.06 1.86 1.50
C SER A 120 -5.11 3.39 1.54
N ARG A 121 -5.33 3.99 2.72
CA ARG A 121 -5.35 5.46 2.89
C ARG A 121 -3.96 6.08 2.57
N ALA A 122 -2.87 5.47 3.04
CA ALA A 122 -1.51 5.93 2.73
C ALA A 122 -1.18 5.75 1.24
N VAL A 123 -1.58 4.62 0.65
CA VAL A 123 -1.47 4.37 -0.80
C VAL A 123 -2.23 5.42 -1.60
N THR A 124 -3.45 5.77 -1.19
CA THR A 124 -4.26 6.81 -1.84
C THR A 124 -3.59 8.19 -1.75
N VAL A 125 -3.00 8.56 -0.60
CA VAL A 125 -2.25 9.81 -0.45
C VAL A 125 -1.08 9.86 -1.45
N LEU A 126 -0.36 8.76 -1.67
CA LEU A 126 0.71 8.68 -2.66
C LEU A 126 0.19 8.82 -4.09
N ALA A 127 -0.90 8.15 -4.42
CA ALA A 127 -1.45 8.08 -5.78
C ALA A 127 -2.06 9.40 -6.26
N ILE A 128 -2.79 10.10 -5.40
CA ILE A 128 -3.43 11.39 -5.74
C ILE A 128 -2.40 12.47 -6.05
N ASN A 129 -1.21 12.37 -5.49
CA ASN A 129 -0.17 13.37 -5.61
C ASN A 129 0.94 12.91 -6.57
N SER A 130 0.59 12.51 -7.77
CA SER A 130 1.44 11.83 -8.77
C SER A 130 2.73 12.56 -9.16
N SER A 131 2.88 13.87 -8.88
CA SER A 131 4.13 14.59 -9.17
C SER A 131 5.28 14.30 -8.20
N ASN A 132 4.99 13.75 -7.03
CA ASN A 132 5.96 13.36 -5.98
C ASN A 132 7.09 14.38 -5.66
N THR A 133 7.01 15.59 -6.23
CA THR A 133 8.05 16.63 -6.09
C THR A 133 8.20 17.16 -4.67
N TRP A 134 7.18 16.96 -3.85
CA TRP A 134 7.09 17.41 -2.47
C TRP A 134 7.51 16.34 -1.44
N LEU A 135 7.75 15.08 -1.88
CA LEU A 135 8.26 14.04 -1.00
C LEU A 135 9.74 14.30 -0.64
N PRO A 136 10.16 14.04 0.60
CA PRO A 136 11.58 13.98 0.95
C PRO A 136 12.32 12.97 0.07
N ASP A 137 13.57 13.26 -0.24
CA ASP A 137 14.36 12.41 -1.14
C ASP A 137 14.54 10.99 -0.57
N GLU A 138 14.73 10.86 0.74
CA GLU A 138 14.79 9.56 1.43
C GLU A 138 13.52 8.70 1.19
N ILE A 139 12.35 9.32 1.24
CA ILE A 139 11.06 8.62 0.98
C ILE A 139 10.95 8.26 -0.50
N LYS A 140 11.36 9.16 -1.40
CA LYS A 140 11.38 8.87 -2.85
C LYS A 140 12.27 7.68 -3.18
N GLU A 141 13.49 7.68 -2.67
CA GLU A 141 14.47 6.60 -2.88
C GLU A 141 13.93 5.26 -2.38
N ARG A 142 13.28 5.26 -1.21
CA ARG A 142 12.67 4.09 -0.62
C ARG A 142 11.50 3.56 -1.46
N ILE A 143 10.61 4.43 -1.92
CA ILE A 143 9.49 4.08 -2.81
C ILE A 143 10.03 3.51 -4.14
N GLU A 144 11.06 4.14 -4.71
CA GLU A 144 11.66 3.68 -5.96
C GLU A 144 12.36 2.32 -5.80
N TYR A 145 13.03 2.09 -4.66
CA TYR A 145 13.58 0.78 -4.31
C TYR A 145 12.47 -0.28 -4.22
N HIS A 146 11.38 0.02 -3.49
CA HIS A 146 10.24 -0.90 -3.36
C HIS A 146 9.65 -1.25 -4.72
N ARG A 147 9.38 -0.22 -5.55
CA ARG A 147 8.83 -0.40 -6.89
C ARG A 147 9.72 -1.29 -7.76
N ARG A 148 11.02 -1.00 -7.80
CA ARG A 148 11.98 -1.77 -8.58
C ARG A 148 12.07 -3.21 -8.07
N ARG A 149 12.25 -3.39 -6.77
CA ARG A 149 12.43 -4.72 -6.17
C ARG A 149 11.17 -5.60 -6.31
N THR A 150 10.01 -5.05 -6.11
CA THR A 150 8.73 -5.76 -6.32
C THR A 150 8.56 -6.16 -7.78
N MET A 151 8.92 -5.30 -8.71
CA MET A 151 8.88 -5.61 -10.15
C MET A 151 9.88 -6.73 -10.52
N GLU A 152 11.11 -6.69 -10.00
CA GLU A 152 12.10 -7.78 -10.19
C GLU A 152 11.57 -9.11 -9.68
N LEU A 153 10.90 -9.12 -8.52
CA LEU A 153 10.29 -10.31 -7.93
C LEU A 153 9.04 -10.79 -8.68
N ALA A 154 8.31 -9.88 -9.31
CA ALA A 154 7.14 -10.22 -10.13
C ALA A 154 7.53 -10.85 -11.47
N MET A 155 8.74 -10.59 -11.97
CA MET A 155 9.25 -11.11 -13.23
C MET A 155 10.11 -12.36 -13.04
N LEU A 156 9.97 -13.34 -13.93
CA LEU A 156 10.88 -14.48 -14.03
C LEU A 156 11.89 -14.25 -15.15
N PRO A 157 13.12 -14.79 -15.04
CA PRO A 157 14.19 -14.53 -16.00
C PRO A 157 13.88 -14.91 -17.45
N ASP A 158 13.09 -15.97 -17.62
CA ASP A 158 12.80 -16.58 -18.94
C ASP A 158 11.37 -16.27 -19.42
N MET A 159 10.77 -15.19 -18.87
CA MET A 159 9.44 -14.75 -19.32
C MET A 159 9.50 -14.24 -20.76
N SER A 160 8.53 -14.66 -21.58
CA SER A 160 8.31 -14.05 -22.89
C SER A 160 7.96 -12.55 -22.76
N ASP A 161 8.12 -11.78 -23.83
CA ASP A 161 7.71 -10.37 -23.85
C ASP A 161 6.23 -10.21 -23.48
N GLU A 162 5.39 -11.16 -23.93
CA GLU A 162 3.97 -11.19 -23.62
C GLU A 162 3.73 -11.35 -22.11
N ASP A 163 4.44 -12.28 -21.47
CA ASP A 163 4.28 -12.55 -20.04
C ASP A 163 4.85 -11.42 -19.18
N GLN A 164 5.91 -10.74 -19.62
CA GLN A 164 6.42 -9.52 -18.98
C GLN A 164 5.36 -8.42 -19.01
N VAL A 165 4.70 -8.21 -20.15
CA VAL A 165 3.60 -7.23 -20.27
C VAL A 165 2.43 -7.62 -19.37
N LYS A 166 2.05 -8.90 -19.31
CA LYS A 166 1.02 -9.39 -18.38
C LYS A 166 1.38 -9.11 -16.93
N ALA A 167 2.62 -9.38 -16.51
CA ALA A 167 3.08 -9.08 -15.15
C ALA A 167 2.97 -7.59 -14.81
N ILE A 168 3.35 -6.70 -15.73
CA ILE A 168 3.19 -5.24 -15.55
C ILE A 168 1.72 -4.87 -15.38
N LEU A 169 0.84 -5.41 -16.22
CA LEU A 169 -0.60 -5.14 -16.16
C LEU A 169 -1.22 -5.65 -14.85
N ILE A 170 -0.80 -6.82 -14.37
CA ILE A 170 -1.22 -7.38 -13.08
C ILE A 170 -0.82 -6.45 -11.94
N MET A 171 0.42 -5.97 -11.94
CA MET A 171 0.89 -5.03 -10.92
C MET A 171 0.11 -3.72 -10.96
N ASP A 172 -0.18 -3.18 -12.15
CA ASP A 172 -1.01 -1.98 -12.30
C ASP A 172 -2.44 -2.21 -11.79
N MET A 173 -3.04 -3.36 -12.10
CA MET A 173 -4.38 -3.73 -11.59
C MET A 173 -4.43 -3.82 -10.07
N LEU A 174 -3.43 -4.45 -9.45
CA LEU A 174 -3.34 -4.55 -7.98
C LEU A 174 -3.27 -3.16 -7.33
N HIS A 175 -2.45 -2.27 -7.87
CA HIS A 175 -2.35 -0.90 -7.36
C HIS A 175 -3.64 -0.12 -7.57
N ARG A 176 -4.26 -0.23 -8.74
CA ARG A 176 -5.51 0.48 -9.06
C ARG A 176 -6.68 0.03 -8.20
N GLU A 177 -6.80 -1.28 -7.95
CA GLU A 177 -7.88 -1.81 -7.10
C GLU A 177 -7.85 -1.22 -5.68
N ILE A 178 -6.66 -0.88 -5.20
CA ILE A 178 -6.48 -0.29 -3.87
C ILE A 178 -6.75 1.21 -3.87
N VAL A 179 -6.27 1.92 -4.90
CA VAL A 179 -6.40 3.37 -5.04
C VAL A 179 -7.83 3.79 -5.39
N PHE A 180 -8.49 3.02 -6.25
CA PHE A 180 -9.84 3.32 -6.74
C PHE A 180 -10.94 2.55 -5.99
N THR A 181 -10.77 2.32 -4.69
CA THR A 181 -11.87 1.89 -3.81
C THR A 181 -13.01 2.94 -3.75
N ASP A 182 -12.77 4.13 -4.30
CA ASP A 182 -13.73 5.21 -4.41
C ASP A 182 -14.74 4.95 -5.55
N ASP A 183 -15.98 5.42 -5.36
CA ASP A 183 -17.22 5.20 -6.17
C ASP A 183 -17.12 5.49 -7.69
N ARG A 184 -15.97 5.93 -8.21
CA ARG A 184 -15.83 6.39 -9.60
C ARG A 184 -15.72 5.28 -10.65
N MET A 185 -15.46 4.04 -10.25
CA MET A 185 -15.45 2.86 -11.12
C MET A 185 -16.38 1.76 -10.60
N VAL A 186 -17.61 2.13 -10.31
CA VAL A 186 -18.61 1.21 -9.77
C VAL A 186 -19.26 0.45 -10.92
N VAL A 187 -19.14 -0.86 -10.88
CA VAL A 187 -20.08 -1.72 -11.60
C VAL A 187 -21.39 -1.71 -10.78
N PRO A 188 -22.51 -1.20 -11.33
CA PRO A 188 -23.76 -1.10 -10.57
C PRO A 188 -24.13 -2.43 -9.90
N GLY A 189 -24.36 -2.41 -8.59
CA GLY A 189 -24.74 -3.58 -7.81
C GLY A 189 -23.60 -4.51 -7.38
N MET A 190 -22.34 -4.18 -7.67
CA MET A 190 -21.18 -4.94 -7.21
C MET A 190 -20.55 -4.27 -5.98
N THR A 191 -20.29 -5.07 -4.93
CA THR A 191 -19.58 -4.58 -3.75
C THR A 191 -18.06 -4.51 -4.01
N PRO A 192 -17.31 -3.62 -3.30
CA PRO A 192 -15.86 -3.56 -3.43
C PRO A 192 -15.17 -4.91 -3.15
N GLU A 193 -15.70 -5.69 -2.20
CA GLU A 193 -15.18 -7.01 -1.85
C GLU A 193 -15.32 -7.99 -3.03
N ARG A 194 -16.51 -8.02 -3.66
CA ARG A 194 -16.74 -8.92 -4.80
C ARG A 194 -15.90 -8.52 -6.00
N ARG A 195 -15.70 -7.23 -6.23
CA ARG A 195 -14.80 -6.74 -7.29
C ARG A 195 -13.37 -7.21 -7.06
N ARG A 196 -12.85 -7.08 -5.82
CA ARG A 196 -11.50 -7.58 -5.47
C ARG A 196 -11.36 -9.08 -5.67
N GLU A 197 -12.35 -9.86 -5.24
CA GLU A 197 -12.36 -11.31 -5.48
C GLU A 197 -12.19 -11.62 -6.97
N ILE A 198 -12.97 -10.98 -7.83
CA ILE A 198 -12.90 -11.18 -9.30
C ILE A 198 -11.52 -10.80 -9.85
N VAL A 199 -10.94 -9.67 -9.39
CA VAL A 199 -9.61 -9.23 -9.82
C VAL A 199 -8.56 -10.26 -9.39
N TYR A 200 -8.62 -10.77 -8.17
CA TYR A 200 -7.67 -11.78 -7.69
C TYR A 200 -7.83 -13.12 -8.40
N GLU A 201 -9.07 -13.57 -8.66
CA GLU A 201 -9.34 -14.76 -9.47
C GLU A 201 -8.72 -14.62 -10.88
N PHE A 202 -8.98 -13.49 -11.55
CA PHE A 202 -8.43 -13.20 -12.87
C PHE A 202 -6.89 -13.17 -12.87
N ILE A 203 -6.26 -12.55 -11.89
CA ILE A 203 -4.80 -12.47 -11.76
C ILE A 203 -4.22 -13.89 -11.57
N HIS A 204 -4.83 -14.68 -10.68
CA HIS A 204 -4.39 -16.04 -10.42
C HIS A 204 -4.46 -16.91 -11.68
N GLU A 205 -5.60 -16.90 -12.39
CA GLU A 205 -5.78 -17.63 -13.65
C GLU A 205 -4.79 -17.18 -14.75
N SER A 206 -4.49 -15.87 -14.79
CA SER A 206 -3.54 -15.30 -15.74
C SER A 206 -2.10 -15.76 -15.46
N LEU A 207 -1.73 -15.95 -14.19
CA LEU A 207 -0.43 -16.48 -13.81
C LEU A 207 -0.33 -17.98 -14.02
N ASP A 208 -1.39 -18.74 -13.73
CA ASP A 208 -1.43 -20.20 -13.98
C ASP A 208 -1.39 -20.54 -15.49
N GLY A 209 -2.06 -19.75 -16.31
CA GLY A 209 -2.03 -19.90 -17.78
C GLY A 209 -0.65 -19.66 -18.39
N THR A 210 0.20 -18.92 -17.73
CA THR A 210 1.60 -18.68 -18.14
C THR A 210 2.50 -19.91 -17.93
N ILE A 211 2.08 -20.87 -17.08
CA ILE A 211 2.86 -22.07 -16.71
C ILE A 211 2.60 -23.25 -17.69
N THR A 212 1.46 -23.27 -18.36
CA THR A 212 1.02 -24.41 -19.17
C THR A 212 1.42 -24.32 -20.66
N ALA A 213 2.11 -23.27 -21.08
CA ALA A 213 2.44 -23.00 -22.48
C ALA A 213 3.87 -23.40 -22.90
N HIS A 214 4.60 -24.21 -22.11
CA HIS A 214 5.95 -24.68 -22.44
C HIS A 214 6.09 -26.19 -22.31
#